data_2d0ea132f6d5005f4ac649624f621967
#
_entry.id   2d0ea132f6d5005f4ac649624f621967
#
_cell.length_a   1.000
_cell.length_b   1.000
_cell.length_c   1.000
_cell.angle_alpha   90.00
_cell.angle_beta   90.00
_cell.angle_gamma   90.00
#
_symmetry.space_group_name_H-M   'P 1'
#
loop_
_entity.id
_entity.type
_entity.pdbx_description
1 polymer ?
#
loop_
_entity_poly.entity_id
_entity_poly.type
_entity_poly.pdbx_seq_one_letter_code
_entity_poly.pdbx_strand_id
1 'polypeptide(L)'
;MEVRGRKVNMTPSDKRNRGFTLIETLVVILMSMTLMAISIFQLQPSMQLFRSRAATDQVKSTLRQARELAISERRSVVVQFVGSNTIQLFQIVEPANTIASTPFLTVPLESGAQFRTLSGETDTPDSFGIPSTGGVEFGGIAGGPTTGMQFQSDGTFTDGSGNPINGTVFLGSPNGNSTAGAVTVLGNTGRVRRYYYSRSGWSK
;
A
#
# COMPACT_ATOMS: atom_id res chain seq x y z
N MET A 1 -80.35 -45.74 -13.82
CA MET A 1 -78.96 -45.79 -14.37
C MET A 1 -78.04 -44.96 -13.44
N GLU A 2 -77.41 -45.69 -12.48
CA GLU A 2 -76.75 -45.09 -11.31
C GLU A 2 -75.26 -45.08 -11.55
N VAL A 3 -74.67 -43.87 -11.63
CA VAL A 3 -73.23 -43.71 -11.86
C VAL A 3 -72.53 -43.67 -10.50
N ARG A 4 -71.86 -44.78 -10.18
CA ARG A 4 -71.06 -44.97 -8.98
C ARG A 4 -69.75 -44.17 -9.06
N GLY A 5 -69.70 -43.02 -8.36
CA GLY A 5 -68.45 -42.20 -8.21
C GLY A 5 -67.40 -42.95 -7.41
N ARG A 6 -66.25 -43.22 -8.05
CA ARG A 6 -65.09 -43.87 -7.44
C ARG A 6 -64.28 -42.78 -6.67
N LYS A 7 -64.29 -42.81 -5.33
CA LYS A 7 -63.47 -42.00 -4.48
C LYS A 7 -62.02 -42.48 -4.60
N VAL A 8 -61.17 -41.66 -5.15
CA VAL A 8 -59.70 -41.85 -5.13
C VAL A 8 -59.16 -41.34 -3.78
N ASN A 9 -58.78 -42.30 -2.93
CA ASN A 9 -58.09 -41.99 -1.67
C ASN A 9 -56.68 -41.64 -2.01
N MET A 10 -56.34 -40.32 -1.96
CA MET A 10 -54.97 -39.83 -1.94
C MET A 10 -54.44 -40.05 -0.53
N THR A 11 -53.53 -41.00 -0.38
CA THR A 11 -52.71 -41.13 0.83
C THR A 11 -51.74 -39.96 0.90
N PRO A 12 -51.72 -39.21 2.02
CA PRO A 12 -50.71 -38.15 2.18
C PRO A 12 -49.32 -38.81 2.23
N SER A 13 -48.42 -38.37 1.36
CA SER A 13 -47.04 -38.81 1.41
C SER A 13 -46.42 -38.31 2.72
N ASP A 14 -46.16 -39.23 3.60
CA ASP A 14 -45.47 -39.01 4.87
C ASP A 14 -44.03 -38.53 4.57
N LYS A 15 -43.84 -37.21 4.52
CA LYS A 15 -42.53 -36.59 4.46
C LYS A 15 -41.84 -36.81 5.81
N ARG A 16 -41.19 -37.94 5.98
CA ARG A 16 -40.33 -38.22 7.13
C ARG A 16 -39.29 -37.13 7.23
N ASN A 17 -39.47 -36.19 8.12
CA ASN A 17 -38.46 -35.27 8.56
C ASN A 17 -37.33 -36.09 9.22
N ARG A 18 -36.31 -36.45 8.44
CA ARG A 18 -35.10 -37.07 8.95
C ARG A 18 -34.30 -36.00 9.65
N GLY A 19 -34.35 -35.95 10.97
CA GLY A 19 -33.45 -35.14 11.78
C GLY A 19 -32.02 -35.65 11.64
N PHE A 20 -31.04 -34.73 11.70
CA PHE A 20 -29.62 -35.09 11.70
C PHE A 20 -29.28 -35.95 12.93
N THR A 21 -28.45 -36.94 12.71
CA THR A 21 -27.95 -37.78 13.83
C THR A 21 -26.80 -37.02 14.54
N LEU A 22 -26.61 -37.29 15.81
CA LEU A 22 -25.56 -36.69 16.62
C LEU A 22 -24.16 -36.95 16.01
N ILE A 23 -23.95 -38.15 15.44
CA ILE A 23 -22.70 -38.50 14.77
C ILE A 23 -22.48 -37.70 13.49
N GLU A 24 -23.52 -37.40 12.74
CA GLU A 24 -23.44 -36.63 11.50
C GLU A 24 -23.05 -35.16 11.78
N THR A 25 -23.64 -34.56 12.83
CA THR A 25 -23.25 -33.20 13.27
C THR A 25 -21.81 -33.18 13.78
N LEU A 26 -21.35 -34.20 14.48
CA LEU A 26 -19.98 -34.30 14.96
C LEU A 26 -18.99 -34.40 13.80
N VAL A 27 -19.28 -35.22 12.78
CA VAL A 27 -18.42 -35.32 11.58
C VAL A 27 -18.35 -34.00 10.80
N VAL A 28 -19.50 -33.31 10.65
CA VAL A 28 -19.52 -32.00 9.97
C VAL A 28 -18.68 -30.97 10.72
N ILE A 29 -18.77 -30.92 12.05
CA ILE A 29 -17.95 -30.01 12.87
C ILE A 29 -16.46 -30.32 12.70
N LEU A 30 -16.04 -31.58 12.77
CA LEU A 30 -14.67 -31.99 12.58
C LEU A 30 -14.14 -31.61 11.18
N MET A 31 -14.91 -31.87 10.12
CA MET A 31 -14.54 -31.45 8.76
C MET A 31 -14.44 -29.93 8.64
N SER A 32 -15.35 -29.19 9.24
CA SER A 32 -15.32 -27.73 9.22
C SER A 32 -14.09 -27.17 9.94
N MET A 33 -13.71 -27.73 11.08
CA MET A 33 -12.52 -27.33 11.81
C MET A 33 -11.23 -27.59 11.03
N THR A 34 -11.12 -28.73 10.35
CA THR A 34 -9.96 -29.04 9.52
C THR A 34 -9.83 -28.10 8.33
N LEU A 35 -10.94 -27.79 7.64
CA LEU A 35 -10.95 -26.82 6.54
C LEU A 35 -10.58 -25.39 7.00
N MET A 36 -11.09 -24.96 8.17
CA MET A 36 -10.72 -23.68 8.76
C MET A 36 -9.22 -23.61 9.07
N ALA A 37 -8.64 -24.66 9.65
CA ALA A 37 -7.22 -24.69 9.96
C ALA A 37 -6.34 -24.49 8.71
N ILE A 38 -6.67 -25.18 7.61
CA ILE A 38 -5.92 -25.06 6.33
C ILE A 38 -6.07 -23.65 5.75
N SER A 39 -7.25 -23.04 5.84
CA SER A 39 -7.53 -21.71 5.29
C SER A 39 -6.68 -20.61 5.94
N ILE A 40 -6.40 -20.69 7.24
CA ILE A 40 -5.60 -19.70 7.98
C ILE A 40 -4.16 -19.64 7.45
N PHE A 41 -3.55 -20.78 7.15
CA PHE A 41 -2.18 -20.82 6.64
C PHE A 41 -2.03 -20.21 5.25
N GLN A 42 -3.07 -20.26 4.42
CA GLN A 42 -3.03 -19.70 3.06
C GLN A 42 -3.23 -18.19 3.01
N LEU A 43 -3.79 -17.57 4.06
CA LEU A 43 -4.04 -16.14 4.10
C LEU A 43 -2.79 -15.29 4.37
N GLN A 44 -1.79 -15.82 5.07
CA GLN A 44 -0.61 -15.05 5.50
C GLN A 44 0.18 -14.42 4.33
N PRO A 45 0.54 -15.14 3.25
CA PRO A 45 1.30 -14.52 2.15
C PRO A 45 0.50 -13.47 1.40
N SER A 46 -0.81 -13.64 1.28
CA SER A 46 -1.68 -12.65 0.64
C SER A 46 -1.75 -11.35 1.43
N MET A 47 -1.78 -11.42 2.75
CA MET A 47 -1.80 -10.26 3.64
C MET A 47 -0.53 -9.40 3.50
N GLN A 48 0.65 -10.00 3.33
CA GLN A 48 1.90 -9.24 3.13
C GLN A 48 1.88 -8.46 1.81
N LEU A 49 1.36 -9.05 0.75
CA LEU A 49 1.22 -8.39 -0.54
C LEU A 49 0.27 -7.17 -0.45
N PHE A 50 -0.88 -7.34 0.19
CA PHE A 50 -1.82 -6.23 0.40
C PHE A 50 -1.22 -5.11 1.23
N ARG A 51 -0.48 -5.43 2.28
CA ARG A 51 0.21 -4.46 3.13
C ARG A 51 1.25 -3.65 2.36
N SER A 52 2.07 -4.30 1.56
CA SER A 52 3.07 -3.61 0.72
C SER A 52 2.42 -2.70 -0.31
N ARG A 53 1.34 -3.13 -0.93
CA ARG A 53 0.57 -2.31 -1.88
C ARG A 53 -0.08 -1.11 -1.20
N ALA A 54 -0.73 -1.31 -0.05
CA ALA A 54 -1.34 -0.24 0.73
C ALA A 54 -0.32 0.83 1.13
N ALA A 55 0.85 0.43 1.63
CA ALA A 55 1.93 1.35 1.97
C ALA A 55 2.45 2.13 0.74
N THR A 56 2.57 1.46 -0.41
CA THR A 56 3.00 2.12 -1.66
C THR A 56 1.96 3.15 -2.12
N ASP A 57 0.68 2.81 -2.01
CA ASP A 57 -0.40 3.75 -2.33
C ASP A 57 -0.46 4.91 -1.34
N GLN A 58 -0.20 4.66 -0.06
CA GLN A 58 -0.13 5.67 0.99
C GLN A 58 0.99 6.68 0.70
N VAL A 59 2.22 6.21 0.39
CA VAL A 59 3.33 7.10 0.02
C VAL A 59 3.00 7.93 -1.21
N LYS A 60 2.47 7.30 -2.26
CA LYS A 60 2.04 8.00 -3.48
C LYS A 60 0.99 9.06 -3.19
N SER A 61 -0.02 8.75 -2.39
CA SER A 61 -1.09 9.71 -2.04
C SER A 61 -0.55 10.87 -1.21
N THR A 62 0.32 10.60 -0.23
CA THR A 62 0.95 11.62 0.60
C THR A 62 1.81 12.59 -0.22
N LEU A 63 2.63 12.05 -1.15
CA LEU A 63 3.45 12.90 -2.03
C LEU A 63 2.58 13.73 -2.99
N ARG A 64 1.50 13.17 -3.52
CA ARG A 64 0.54 13.93 -4.34
C ARG A 64 -0.16 15.01 -3.53
N GLN A 65 -0.59 14.69 -2.32
CA GLN A 65 -1.18 15.67 -1.42
C GLN A 65 -0.21 16.82 -1.12
N ALA A 66 1.07 16.51 -0.85
CA ALA A 66 2.10 17.53 -0.64
C ALA A 66 2.24 18.46 -1.86
N ARG A 67 2.26 17.88 -3.08
CA ARG A 67 2.30 18.63 -4.33
C ARG A 67 1.06 19.51 -4.53
N GLU A 68 -0.12 18.97 -4.31
CA GLU A 68 -1.40 19.69 -4.46
C GLU A 68 -1.50 20.84 -3.45
N LEU A 69 -1.06 20.64 -2.20
CA LEU A 69 -0.98 21.68 -1.19
C LEU A 69 -0.01 22.79 -1.61
N ALA A 70 1.18 22.42 -2.11
CA ALA A 70 2.16 23.43 -2.57
C ALA A 70 1.58 24.32 -3.68
N ILE A 71 0.86 23.75 -4.64
CA ILE A 71 0.22 24.48 -5.74
C ILE A 71 -0.95 25.34 -5.23
N SER A 72 -1.83 24.76 -4.41
CA SER A 72 -3.07 25.44 -3.96
C SER A 72 -2.79 26.59 -3.00
N GLU A 73 -1.83 26.41 -2.11
CA GLU A 73 -1.43 27.44 -1.13
C GLU A 73 -0.36 28.40 -1.67
N ARG A 74 0.18 28.11 -2.88
CA ARG A 74 1.29 28.87 -3.48
C ARG A 74 2.51 28.99 -2.57
N ARG A 75 2.77 27.93 -1.80
CA ARG A 75 3.89 27.82 -0.86
C ARG A 75 4.60 26.50 -1.05
N SER A 76 5.90 26.49 -0.81
CA SER A 76 6.66 25.26 -0.86
C SER A 76 6.31 24.34 0.31
N VAL A 77 6.17 23.05 0.01
CA VAL A 77 5.91 22.00 1.01
C VAL A 77 7.12 21.08 1.05
N VAL A 78 7.79 21.05 2.18
CA VAL A 78 8.99 20.21 2.41
C VAL A 78 8.54 18.81 2.81
N VAL A 79 9.17 17.80 2.19
CA VAL A 79 8.96 16.39 2.48
C VAL A 79 10.20 15.82 3.15
N GLN A 80 10.02 15.18 4.30
CA GLN A 80 11.09 14.48 5.00
C GLN A 80 10.71 13.02 5.26
N PHE A 81 11.64 12.13 5.00
CA PHE A 81 11.55 10.72 5.36
C PHE A 81 12.31 10.49 6.66
N VAL A 82 11.58 10.10 7.70
CA VAL A 82 12.14 9.99 9.05
C VAL A 82 12.14 8.54 9.50
N GLY A 83 13.30 8.06 9.94
CA GLY A 83 13.46 6.67 10.34
C GLY A 83 13.22 5.70 9.19
N SER A 84 12.64 4.56 9.49
CA SER A 84 12.39 3.51 8.51
C SER A 84 10.97 3.52 7.92
N ASN A 85 10.05 4.34 8.45
CA ASN A 85 8.63 4.17 8.12
C ASN A 85 7.77 5.44 8.25
N THR A 86 8.34 6.62 8.34
CA THR A 86 7.54 7.84 8.58
C THR A 86 7.84 8.91 7.54
N ILE A 87 6.78 9.54 7.02
CA ILE A 87 6.85 10.72 6.16
C ILE A 87 6.36 11.91 6.98
N GLN A 88 7.10 13.00 6.94
CA GLN A 88 6.71 14.26 7.55
C GLN A 88 6.64 15.35 6.49
N LEU A 89 5.60 16.17 6.57
CA LEU A 89 5.40 17.32 5.69
C LEU A 89 5.49 18.60 6.52
N PHE A 90 6.29 19.55 6.01
CA PHE A 90 6.48 20.85 6.63
C PHE A 90 6.16 21.96 5.64
N GLN A 91 5.66 23.07 6.15
CA GLN A 91 5.50 24.29 5.36
C GLN A 91 6.75 25.17 5.48
N ILE A 92 7.02 25.95 4.46
CA ILE A 92 8.00 27.03 4.53
C ILE A 92 7.34 28.26 5.14
N VAL A 93 8.00 28.85 6.14
CA VAL A 93 7.54 30.05 6.84
C VAL A 93 8.11 31.29 6.16
N GLU A 94 7.24 32.13 5.62
CA GLU A 94 7.59 33.40 5.04
C GLU A 94 7.53 34.54 6.09
N PRO A 95 8.34 35.60 6.00
CA PRO A 95 9.30 35.91 4.93
C PRO A 95 10.71 35.32 5.16
N ALA A 96 10.91 34.54 6.22
CA ALA A 96 12.21 33.99 6.59
C ALA A 96 12.70 32.87 5.67
N ASN A 97 11.83 32.32 4.81
CA ASN A 97 12.09 31.18 3.96
C ASN A 97 12.72 30.01 4.72
N THR A 98 12.22 29.73 5.91
CA THR A 98 12.71 28.67 6.79
C THR A 98 11.68 27.54 6.91
N ILE A 99 12.16 26.31 7.08
CA ILE A 99 11.29 25.16 7.33
C ILE A 99 10.64 25.33 8.72
N ALA A 100 9.33 25.16 8.81
CA ALA A 100 8.61 25.17 10.07
C ALA A 100 9.22 24.17 11.07
N SER A 101 9.29 24.53 12.34
CA SER A 101 9.86 23.67 13.39
C SER A 101 9.06 22.40 13.68
N THR A 102 7.78 22.41 13.31
CA THR A 102 6.86 21.28 13.52
C THR A 102 6.22 20.85 12.20
N PRO A 103 6.13 19.54 11.93
CA PRO A 103 5.42 19.07 10.75
C PRO A 103 3.91 19.35 10.90
N PHE A 104 3.27 19.80 9.85
CA PHE A 104 1.81 19.92 9.83
C PHE A 104 1.12 18.57 9.55
N LEU A 105 1.86 17.62 8.99
CA LEU A 105 1.37 16.25 8.76
C LEU A 105 2.49 15.24 9.01
N THR A 106 2.20 14.23 9.82
CA THR A 106 3.07 13.08 10.06
C THR A 106 2.32 11.81 9.70
N VAL A 107 2.87 11.05 8.76
CA VAL A 107 2.25 9.84 8.20
C VAL A 107 3.17 8.65 8.44
N PRO A 108 2.91 7.83 9.46
CA PRO A 108 3.59 6.55 9.59
C PRO A 108 3.08 5.59 8.51
N LEU A 109 3.96 4.76 7.95
CA LEU A 109 3.58 3.74 6.99
C LEU A 109 2.72 2.67 7.66
N GLU A 110 1.62 2.33 7.01
CA GLU A 110 0.69 1.33 7.51
C GLU A 110 1.31 -0.07 7.51
N SER A 111 0.76 -0.92 8.36
CA SER A 111 1.00 -2.37 8.36
C SER A 111 2.46 -2.79 8.57
N GLY A 112 3.29 -1.94 9.17
CA GLY A 112 4.70 -2.23 9.44
C GLY A 112 5.60 -2.20 8.20
N ALA A 113 5.15 -1.61 7.09
CA ALA A 113 6.01 -1.39 5.93
C ALA A 113 7.18 -0.45 6.29
N GLN A 114 8.30 -0.64 5.60
CA GLN A 114 9.51 0.14 5.81
C GLN A 114 10.09 0.64 4.49
N PHE A 115 10.79 1.76 4.55
CA PHE A 115 11.65 2.22 3.47
C PHE A 115 12.84 1.27 3.39
N ARG A 116 12.90 0.44 2.36
CA ARG A 116 13.98 -0.51 2.14
C ARG A 116 14.00 -1.04 0.73
N THR A 117 15.18 -1.37 0.25
CA THR A 117 15.38 -2.19 -0.94
C THR A 117 15.50 -3.66 -0.56
N LEU A 118 15.03 -4.54 -1.42
CA LEU A 118 15.19 -5.98 -1.26
C LEU A 118 16.37 -6.46 -2.12
N SER A 119 17.00 -7.54 -1.68
CA SER A 119 18.10 -8.14 -2.44
C SER A 119 17.61 -8.65 -3.80
N GLY A 120 18.33 -8.27 -4.87
CA GLY A 120 17.99 -8.65 -6.23
C GLY A 120 16.91 -7.79 -6.91
N GLU A 121 16.51 -6.71 -6.27
CA GLU A 121 15.61 -5.73 -6.86
C GLU A 121 16.31 -4.96 -7.99
N THR A 122 15.64 -4.81 -9.13
CA THR A 122 16.12 -3.99 -10.26
C THR A 122 15.58 -2.58 -10.14
N ASP A 123 16.22 -1.64 -10.86
CA ASP A 123 15.72 -0.27 -10.91
C ASP A 123 14.31 -0.20 -11.51
N THR A 124 13.58 0.83 -11.09
CA THR A 124 12.23 1.10 -11.62
C THR A 124 12.27 1.50 -13.10
N PRO A 125 11.18 1.36 -13.85
CA PRO A 125 11.13 1.78 -15.25
C PRO A 125 11.41 3.27 -15.51
N ASP A 126 11.36 4.12 -14.48
CA ASP A 126 11.74 5.53 -14.59
C ASP A 126 13.28 5.73 -14.52
N SER A 127 14.04 4.70 -14.12
CA SER A 127 15.52 4.67 -14.10
C SER A 127 16.15 5.79 -13.27
N PHE A 128 15.64 6.01 -12.07
CA PHE A 128 16.19 7.04 -11.16
C PHE A 128 17.23 6.50 -10.18
N GLY A 129 17.61 5.22 -10.31
CA GLY A 129 18.59 4.56 -9.48
C GLY A 129 17.95 3.72 -8.35
N ILE A 130 18.80 2.84 -7.82
CA ILE A 130 18.44 1.98 -6.67
C ILE A 130 19.14 2.56 -5.45
N PRO A 131 18.39 2.92 -4.39
CA PRO A 131 18.97 3.40 -3.15
C PRO A 131 20.02 2.44 -2.58
N SER A 132 21.18 2.96 -2.26
CA SER A 132 22.28 2.18 -1.66
C SER A 132 21.98 1.77 -0.23
N THR A 133 21.20 2.57 0.50
CA THR A 133 20.79 2.33 1.89
C THR A 133 19.41 2.92 2.16
N GLY A 134 18.64 2.28 3.05
CA GLY A 134 17.43 2.87 3.61
C GLY A 134 16.21 3.00 2.67
N GLY A 135 16.31 2.54 1.43
CA GLY A 135 15.17 2.51 0.51
C GLY A 135 14.70 3.87 -0.04
N VAL A 136 15.34 4.98 0.33
CA VAL A 136 14.98 6.32 -0.13
C VAL A 136 16.20 6.97 -0.76
N GLU A 137 16.09 7.48 -1.98
CA GLU A 137 17.13 8.22 -2.66
C GLU A 137 16.53 9.31 -3.55
N PHE A 138 17.08 10.53 -3.43
CA PHE A 138 16.72 11.67 -4.26
C PHE A 138 17.98 12.42 -4.66
N GLY A 139 18.10 12.72 -5.96
CA GLY A 139 19.26 13.41 -6.50
C GLY A 139 20.59 12.66 -6.33
N GLY A 140 20.54 11.30 -6.22
CA GLY A 140 21.72 10.47 -5.94
C GLY A 140 22.18 10.48 -4.48
N ILE A 141 21.36 11.02 -3.57
CA ILE A 141 21.67 11.11 -2.12
C ILE A 141 20.72 10.21 -1.35
N ALA A 142 21.25 9.26 -0.58
CA ALA A 142 20.47 8.41 0.29
C ALA A 142 19.73 9.23 1.35
N GLY A 143 18.42 9.02 1.49
CA GLY A 143 17.54 9.80 2.35
C GLY A 143 17.19 11.20 1.81
N GLY A 144 17.82 11.61 0.71
CA GLY A 144 17.63 12.92 0.09
C GLY A 144 18.56 14.02 0.62
N PRO A 145 18.57 15.18 -0.03
CA PRO A 145 19.39 16.33 0.38
C PRO A 145 19.08 16.82 1.80
N THR A 146 20.12 17.17 2.55
CA THR A 146 19.98 17.70 3.92
C THR A 146 19.29 19.06 3.99
N THR A 147 19.33 19.83 2.89
CA THR A 147 18.64 21.12 2.76
C THR A 147 17.12 21.00 2.60
N GLY A 148 16.62 19.79 2.58
CA GLY A 148 15.20 19.50 2.41
C GLY A 148 14.80 19.29 0.95
N MET A 149 13.87 18.37 0.76
CA MET A 149 13.21 18.11 -0.51
C MET A 149 11.85 18.77 -0.47
N GLN A 150 11.45 19.47 -1.51
CA GLN A 150 10.21 20.23 -1.47
C GLN A 150 9.48 20.25 -2.81
N PHE A 151 8.16 20.23 -2.73
CA PHE A 151 7.32 20.62 -3.84
C PHE A 151 7.22 22.14 -3.85
N GLN A 152 7.54 22.73 -4.99
CA GLN A 152 7.40 24.17 -5.22
C GLN A 152 5.95 24.53 -5.56
N SER A 153 5.62 25.83 -5.49
CA SER A 153 4.28 26.33 -5.83
C SER A 153 3.85 26.11 -7.28
N ASP A 154 4.79 25.82 -8.18
CA ASP A 154 4.53 25.45 -9.58
C ASP A 154 4.36 23.92 -9.75
N GLY A 155 4.52 23.17 -8.68
CA GLY A 155 4.38 21.72 -8.64
C GLY A 155 5.63 20.95 -9.03
N THR A 156 6.78 21.59 -9.26
CA THR A 156 8.08 20.93 -9.43
C THR A 156 8.56 20.36 -8.11
N PHE A 157 9.45 19.35 -8.17
CA PHE A 157 10.05 18.78 -6.97
C PHE A 157 11.55 19.07 -6.98
N THR A 158 12.02 19.80 -5.98
CA THR A 158 13.37 20.37 -5.96
C THR A 158 14.10 20.03 -4.65
N ASP A 159 15.44 20.20 -4.67
CA ASP A 159 16.23 20.33 -3.46
C ASP A 159 15.99 21.71 -2.79
N GLY A 160 16.59 21.94 -1.61
CA GLY A 160 16.47 23.21 -0.90
C GLY A 160 17.10 24.41 -1.63
N SER A 161 17.85 24.17 -2.71
CA SER A 161 18.46 25.20 -3.56
C SER A 161 17.62 25.52 -4.80
N GLY A 162 16.47 24.82 -4.98
CA GLY A 162 15.57 25.01 -6.11
C GLY A 162 15.92 24.21 -7.37
N ASN A 163 16.92 23.31 -7.31
CA ASN A 163 17.25 22.46 -8.46
C ASN A 163 16.29 21.27 -8.52
N PRO A 164 15.67 20.97 -9.68
CA PRO A 164 14.82 19.79 -9.82
C PRO A 164 15.58 18.49 -9.55
N ILE A 165 15.05 17.65 -8.68
CA ILE A 165 15.64 16.36 -8.34
C ILE A 165 14.66 15.21 -8.59
N ASN A 166 15.17 14.16 -9.22
CA ASN A 166 14.44 12.90 -9.36
C ASN A 166 14.75 12.01 -8.16
N GLY A 167 13.82 11.12 -7.83
CA GLY A 167 14.12 10.15 -6.79
C GLY A 167 13.14 9.00 -6.73
N THR A 168 13.52 8.02 -5.93
CA THR A 168 12.78 6.78 -5.72
C THR A 168 12.70 6.45 -4.25
N VAL A 169 11.52 6.02 -3.83
CA VAL A 169 11.24 5.46 -2.50
C VAL A 169 10.87 4.01 -2.70
N PHE A 170 11.70 3.09 -2.23
CA PHE A 170 11.43 1.66 -2.20
C PHE A 170 10.79 1.26 -0.87
N LEU A 171 9.83 0.38 -0.94
CA LEU A 171 9.01 -0.06 0.18
C LEU A 171 8.96 -1.57 0.25
N GLY A 172 9.15 -2.11 1.45
CA GLY A 172 9.08 -3.53 1.69
C GLY A 172 8.54 -3.86 3.08
N SER A 173 8.10 -5.10 3.27
CA SER A 173 7.78 -5.62 4.59
C SER A 173 9.06 -6.06 5.31
N PRO A 174 9.22 -5.82 6.61
CA PRO A 174 10.41 -6.26 7.37
C PRO A 174 10.62 -7.78 7.30
N ASN A 175 9.57 -8.54 7.15
CA ASN A 175 9.58 -10.02 7.13
C ASN A 175 9.34 -10.60 5.72
N GLY A 176 9.27 -9.78 4.67
CA GLY A 176 8.97 -10.25 3.32
C GLY A 176 10.14 -10.05 2.36
N ASN A 177 10.52 -11.11 1.64
CA ASN A 177 11.55 -11.04 0.59
C ASN A 177 10.95 -11.00 -0.83
N SER A 178 9.62 -10.92 -0.96
CA SER A 178 8.96 -11.16 -2.25
C SER A 178 7.99 -10.06 -2.71
N THR A 179 7.77 -9.03 -1.91
CA THR A 179 6.79 -7.97 -2.26
C THR A 179 7.40 -6.61 -2.01
N ALA A 180 7.93 -6.03 -3.06
CA ALA A 180 8.42 -4.67 -3.06
C ALA A 180 7.45 -3.76 -3.79
N GLY A 181 7.37 -2.53 -3.32
CA GLY A 181 6.74 -1.42 -4.02
C GLY A 181 7.72 -0.28 -4.15
N ALA A 182 7.58 0.53 -5.17
CA ALA A 182 8.38 1.73 -5.34
C ALA A 182 7.50 2.91 -5.74
N VAL A 183 7.89 4.09 -5.27
CA VAL A 183 7.29 5.36 -5.69
C VAL A 183 8.39 6.25 -6.23
N THR A 184 8.21 6.73 -7.45
CA THR A 184 9.15 7.62 -8.12
C THR A 184 8.58 9.03 -8.21
N VAL A 185 9.45 10.01 -8.11
CA VAL A 185 9.13 11.43 -8.30
C VAL A 185 10.03 12.01 -9.38
N LEU A 186 9.42 12.57 -10.42
CA LEU A 186 10.13 13.28 -11.48
C LEU A 186 10.22 14.77 -11.11
N GLY A 187 11.42 15.28 -10.87
CA GLY A 187 11.66 16.64 -10.36
C GLY A 187 11.03 17.74 -11.20
N ASN A 188 11.30 17.76 -12.50
CA ASN A 188 10.85 18.83 -13.41
C ASN A 188 9.32 19.03 -13.44
N THR A 189 8.53 18.06 -13.05
CA THR A 189 7.06 18.14 -13.10
C THR A 189 6.40 17.78 -11.78
N GLY A 190 7.16 17.32 -10.79
CA GLY A 190 6.63 16.76 -9.54
C GLY A 190 5.72 15.56 -9.75
N ARG A 191 5.84 14.86 -10.91
CA ARG A 191 4.99 13.71 -11.23
C ARG A 191 5.35 12.53 -10.34
N VAL A 192 4.36 12.02 -9.60
CA VAL A 192 4.50 10.86 -8.70
C VAL A 192 3.91 9.63 -9.37
N ARG A 193 4.71 8.57 -9.50
CA ARG A 193 4.30 7.26 -10.00
C ARG A 193 4.54 6.19 -8.96
N ARG A 194 3.80 5.09 -9.05
CA ARG A 194 4.01 3.88 -8.25
C ARG A 194 4.32 2.71 -9.16
N TYR A 195 5.06 1.76 -8.61
CA TYR A 195 5.40 0.50 -9.23
C TYR A 195 5.30 -0.62 -8.21
N TYR A 196 4.90 -1.80 -8.64
CA TYR A 196 4.90 -3.01 -7.83
C TYR A 196 5.88 -4.00 -8.43
N TYR A 197 6.75 -4.54 -7.59
CA TYR A 197 7.71 -5.55 -8.00
C TYR A 197 7.09 -6.95 -7.88
N SER A 198 7.22 -7.75 -8.90
CA SER A 198 6.86 -9.16 -8.91
C SER A 198 8.04 -9.98 -9.43
N ARG A 199 7.91 -11.30 -9.38
CA ARG A 199 8.96 -12.19 -9.94
C ARG A 199 9.31 -11.92 -11.42
N SER A 200 8.43 -11.29 -12.14
CA SER A 200 8.61 -10.91 -13.55
C SER A 200 9.11 -9.47 -13.75
N GLY A 201 9.37 -8.73 -12.68
CA GLY A 201 9.82 -7.34 -12.71
C GLY A 201 8.75 -6.33 -12.26
N TRP A 202 8.98 -5.06 -12.60
CA TRP A 202 8.11 -3.96 -12.21
C TRP A 202 6.85 -3.86 -13.07
N SER A 203 5.72 -3.65 -12.42
CA SER A 203 4.42 -3.35 -13.03
C SER A 203 3.83 -2.05 -12.44
N LYS A 204 2.97 -1.36 -13.22
CA LYS A 204 2.28 -0.13 -12.79
C LYS A 204 1.03 -0.44 -11.99
#